data_fbf13ad8f7cc15be451e7b87276ecc09
#
_entry.id   fbf13ad8f7cc15be451e7b87276ecc09
#
_cell.length_a   1.000
_cell.length_b   1.000
_cell.length_c   1.000
_cell.angle_alpha   90.00
_cell.angle_beta   90.00
_cell.angle_gamma   90.00
#
_symmetry.space_group_name_H-M   'P 1'
#
loop_
_entity.id
_entity.type
_entity.pdbx_description
1 polymer ?
#
loop_
_entity_poly.entity_id
_entity_poly.type
_entity_poly.pdbx_seq_one_letter_code
_entity_poly.pdbx_strand_id
1 'polypeptide(L)'
;MVQSLSSNEELFSKFPRFLYYHSLVTQSLNLQLMTLQEAQNMVDEWIHTYGVRYFSELTNMAVLTEEVGELARVMSRRYGDQSFKAGENQDPADEMADVLWVLLCLANQTGVNLTEALQKNFEKKTNRDRNRHHNNPKLQS
;
A
#
# COMPACT_ATOMS: atom_id res chain seq x y z
N MET A 1 -27.70 36.08 12.94
CA MET A 1 -26.70 35.43 13.79
C MET A 1 -26.09 34.28 12.97
N VAL A 2 -25.27 34.60 11.96
CA VAL A 2 -24.54 33.65 11.12
C VAL A 2 -23.15 34.24 10.86
N GLN A 3 -22.23 34.02 11.77
CA GLN A 3 -20.80 34.33 11.60
C GLN A 3 -20.03 33.38 12.51
N SER A 4 -19.53 32.28 11.94
CA SER A 4 -18.39 31.50 12.49
C SER A 4 -17.93 30.30 11.63
N LEU A 5 -18.22 30.28 10.32
CA LEU A 5 -17.75 29.19 9.44
C LEU A 5 -16.56 29.57 8.54
N SER A 6 -16.10 30.83 8.56
CA SER A 6 -15.09 31.30 7.60
C SER A 6 -13.63 31.08 8.02
N SER A 7 -13.36 30.80 9.29
CA SER A 7 -11.97 30.65 9.78
C SER A 7 -11.36 29.27 9.63
N ASN A 8 -12.19 28.25 9.47
CA ASN A 8 -11.69 26.87 9.29
C ASN A 8 -11.33 26.54 7.84
N GLU A 9 -12.00 27.14 6.86
CA GLU A 9 -11.71 26.88 5.44
C GLU A 9 -10.37 27.48 4.98
N GLU A 10 -9.98 28.63 5.49
CA GLU A 10 -8.66 29.24 5.17
C GLU A 10 -7.48 28.49 5.80
N LEU A 11 -7.67 27.85 6.95
CA LEU A 11 -6.60 27.09 7.60
C LEU A 11 -6.27 25.80 6.83
N PHE A 12 -7.26 25.20 6.17
CA PHE A 12 -7.14 23.91 5.50
C PHE A 12 -6.71 23.99 4.02
N SER A 13 -6.75 25.17 3.40
CA SER A 13 -6.29 25.36 2.02
C SER A 13 -4.77 25.15 1.84
N LYS A 14 -4.01 25.12 2.92
CA LYS A 14 -2.55 24.94 2.94
C LYS A 14 -2.08 23.48 3.11
N PHE A 15 -3.00 22.57 3.39
CA PHE A 15 -2.65 21.14 3.53
C PHE A 15 -2.93 20.36 2.24
N PRO A 16 -2.09 19.37 1.88
CA PRO A 16 -2.37 18.49 0.75
C PRO A 16 -3.76 17.86 0.90
N ARG A 17 -4.53 17.81 -0.17
CA ARG A 17 -5.89 17.23 -0.23
C ARG A 17 -6.00 15.87 0.47
N PHE A 18 -4.93 15.12 0.48
CA PHE A 18 -4.80 13.81 1.13
C PHE A 18 -5.02 13.88 2.66
N LEU A 19 -4.47 14.87 3.36
CA LEU A 19 -4.64 15.02 4.82
C LEU A 19 -6.06 15.46 5.20
N TYR A 20 -6.71 16.23 4.34
CA TYR A 20 -8.09 16.65 4.55
C TYR A 20 -9.07 15.47 4.45
N TYR A 21 -8.94 14.61 3.43
CA TYR A 21 -9.74 13.40 3.31
C TYR A 21 -9.48 12.41 4.44
N HIS A 22 -8.24 12.29 4.91
CA HIS A 22 -7.88 11.43 6.02
C HIS A 22 -8.57 11.87 7.32
N SER A 23 -8.61 13.16 7.63
CA SER A 23 -9.27 13.70 8.82
C SER A 23 -10.79 13.52 8.79
N LEU A 24 -11.44 13.72 7.63
CA LEU A 24 -12.88 13.57 7.49
C LEU A 24 -13.34 12.11 7.59
N VAL A 25 -12.60 11.19 7.02
CA VAL A 25 -12.92 9.74 7.03
C VAL A 25 -12.73 9.15 8.43
N THR A 26 -11.71 9.57 9.18
CA THR A 26 -11.49 9.11 10.56
C THR A 26 -12.55 9.60 11.53
N GLN A 27 -13.11 10.79 11.33
CA GLN A 27 -14.17 11.32 12.19
C GLN A 27 -15.57 10.71 11.92
N SER A 28 -15.84 10.27 10.68
CA SER A 28 -17.20 9.85 10.30
C SER A 28 -17.48 8.36 10.42
N LEU A 29 -16.45 7.48 10.46
CA LEU A 29 -16.65 6.03 10.32
C LEU A 29 -16.12 5.19 11.49
N ASN A 30 -15.48 5.77 12.50
CA ASN A 30 -14.82 4.98 13.56
C ASN A 30 -13.91 3.86 12.99
N LEU A 31 -13.40 4.04 11.76
CA LEU A 31 -12.49 3.14 11.08
C LEU A 31 -11.10 3.35 11.67
N GLN A 32 -10.62 2.39 12.40
CA GLN A 32 -9.23 2.34 12.84
C GLN A 32 -8.38 2.14 11.59
N LEU A 33 -7.73 3.22 11.12
CA LEU A 33 -6.83 3.16 9.97
C LEU A 33 -5.56 2.42 10.38
N MET A 34 -5.29 1.31 9.73
CA MET A 34 -4.06 0.55 9.94
C MET A 34 -2.88 1.28 9.30
N THR A 35 -1.88 1.60 10.09
CA THR A 35 -0.59 2.10 9.60
C THR A 35 0.28 0.94 9.12
N LEU A 36 1.32 1.26 8.34
CA LEU A 36 2.26 0.25 7.86
C LEU A 36 3.04 -0.41 9.03
N GLN A 37 3.33 0.36 10.07
CA GLN A 37 3.95 -0.17 11.28
C GLN A 37 3.03 -1.12 12.05
N GLU A 38 1.75 -0.78 12.16
CA GLU A 38 0.76 -1.67 12.77
C GLU A 38 0.60 -2.95 11.96
N ALA A 39 0.58 -2.87 10.63
CA ALA A 39 0.56 -4.04 9.78
C ALA A 39 1.78 -4.96 9.99
N GLN A 40 3.01 -4.39 10.09
CA GLN A 40 4.20 -5.16 10.43
C GLN A 40 4.07 -5.87 11.79
N ASN A 41 3.59 -5.16 12.82
CA ASN A 41 3.41 -5.72 14.15
C ASN A 41 2.34 -6.83 14.17
N MET A 42 1.22 -6.63 13.49
CA MET A 42 0.14 -7.62 13.41
C MET A 42 0.57 -8.90 12.69
N VAL A 43 1.35 -8.79 11.62
CA VAL A 43 1.91 -9.95 10.92
C VAL A 43 2.89 -10.70 11.84
N ASP A 44 3.75 -9.99 12.54
CA ASP A 44 4.68 -10.61 13.51
C ASP A 44 3.94 -11.37 14.61
N GLU A 45 2.93 -10.75 15.22
CA GLU A 45 2.10 -11.37 16.24
C GLU A 45 1.37 -12.62 15.68
N TRP A 46 0.81 -12.53 14.48
CA TRP A 46 0.13 -13.66 13.85
C TRP A 46 1.09 -14.83 13.59
N ILE A 47 2.28 -14.57 13.08
CA ILE A 47 3.28 -15.61 12.82
C ILE A 47 3.67 -16.32 14.12
N HIS A 48 3.89 -15.60 15.22
CA HIS A 48 4.26 -16.20 16.49
C HIS A 48 3.08 -16.91 17.19
N THR A 49 1.85 -16.49 16.92
CA THR A 49 0.65 -17.07 17.56
C THR A 49 0.13 -18.30 16.80
N TYR A 50 0.07 -18.22 15.47
CA TYR A 50 -0.56 -19.22 14.62
C TYR A 50 0.40 -19.90 13.65
N GLY A 51 1.39 -19.18 13.14
CA GLY A 51 2.36 -19.67 12.16
C GLY A 51 3.53 -20.44 12.77
N VAL A 52 3.64 -20.48 14.10
CA VAL A 52 4.72 -21.09 14.89
C VAL A 52 6.05 -20.32 14.74
N ARG A 53 6.51 -20.06 13.52
CA ARG A 53 7.72 -19.28 13.19
C ARG A 53 7.70 -18.82 11.76
N TYR A 54 8.50 -17.84 11.43
CA TYR A 54 8.78 -17.48 10.04
C TYR A 54 9.44 -18.65 9.27
N PHE A 55 9.14 -18.76 7.99
CA PHE A 55 10.01 -19.50 7.08
C PHE A 55 11.38 -18.81 6.96
N SER A 56 12.36 -19.43 6.32
CA SER A 56 13.61 -18.72 6.04
C SER A 56 13.37 -17.56 5.07
N GLU A 57 14.24 -16.54 5.09
CA GLU A 57 14.16 -15.37 4.21
C GLU A 57 14.14 -15.77 2.74
N LEU A 58 14.94 -16.80 2.37
CA LEU A 58 14.96 -17.33 1.01
C LEU A 58 13.65 -18.04 0.63
N THR A 59 13.04 -18.76 1.57
CA THR A 59 11.73 -19.38 1.36
C THR A 59 10.66 -18.30 1.18
N ASN A 60 10.63 -17.30 2.06
CA ASN A 60 9.69 -16.19 1.94
C ASN A 60 9.92 -15.37 0.66
N MET A 61 11.16 -15.25 0.19
CA MET A 61 11.42 -14.63 -1.11
C MET A 61 10.86 -15.47 -2.28
N ALA A 62 10.91 -16.80 -2.20
CA ALA A 62 10.29 -17.66 -3.20
C ALA A 62 8.76 -17.55 -3.17
N VAL A 63 8.15 -17.55 -1.97
CA VAL A 63 6.69 -17.32 -1.81
C VAL A 63 6.30 -15.96 -2.36
N LEU A 64 7.03 -14.88 -2.05
CA LEU A 64 6.75 -13.57 -2.64
C LEU A 64 6.74 -13.60 -4.18
N THR A 65 7.64 -14.37 -4.79
CA THR A 65 7.67 -14.50 -6.25
C THR A 65 6.45 -15.26 -6.77
N GLU A 66 5.97 -16.26 -6.03
CA GLU A 66 4.73 -16.98 -6.32
C GLU A 66 3.52 -16.05 -6.28
N GLU A 67 3.33 -15.30 -5.18
CA GLU A 67 2.22 -14.36 -5.02
C GLU A 67 2.23 -13.26 -6.09
N VAL A 68 3.39 -12.73 -6.44
CA VAL A 68 3.52 -11.80 -7.58
C VAL A 68 3.11 -12.46 -8.89
N GLY A 69 3.40 -13.74 -9.08
CA GLY A 69 2.95 -14.52 -10.25
C GLY A 69 1.43 -14.70 -10.27
N GLU A 70 0.80 -14.95 -9.13
CA GLU A 70 -0.65 -15.06 -9.01
C GLU A 70 -1.35 -13.72 -9.27
N LEU A 71 -0.85 -12.64 -8.69
CA LEU A 71 -1.30 -11.28 -9.01
C LEU A 71 -1.16 -10.98 -10.52
N ALA A 72 -0.02 -11.30 -11.12
CA ALA A 72 0.18 -11.10 -12.56
C ALA A 72 -0.80 -11.91 -13.41
N ARG A 73 -1.16 -13.13 -12.99
CA ARG A 73 -2.18 -13.97 -13.61
C ARG A 73 -3.56 -13.32 -13.57
N VAL A 74 -3.98 -12.78 -12.42
CA VAL A 74 -5.26 -12.08 -12.29
C VAL A 74 -5.28 -10.79 -13.12
N MET A 75 -4.21 -10.00 -13.05
CA MET A 75 -4.08 -8.74 -13.80
C MET A 75 -4.11 -8.95 -15.31
N SER A 76 -3.41 -9.97 -15.84
CA SER A 76 -3.40 -10.25 -17.28
C SER A 76 -4.74 -10.79 -17.80
N ARG A 77 -5.55 -11.44 -16.95
CA ARG A 77 -6.89 -11.90 -17.30
C ARG A 77 -7.94 -10.78 -17.19
N ARG A 78 -7.80 -9.90 -16.22
CA ARG A 78 -8.75 -8.81 -15.99
C ARG A 78 -8.56 -7.64 -16.96
N TYR A 79 -7.33 -7.33 -17.31
CA TYR A 79 -6.98 -6.13 -18.06
C TYR A 79 -6.21 -6.42 -19.37
N GLY A 80 -5.83 -7.66 -19.61
CA GLY A 80 -5.10 -8.12 -20.80
C GLY A 80 -5.96 -9.00 -21.69
N ASP A 81 -5.27 -9.81 -22.51
CA ASP A 81 -5.90 -10.61 -23.57
C ASP A 81 -6.29 -12.03 -23.11
N GLN A 82 -6.01 -12.41 -21.88
CA GLN A 82 -6.35 -13.72 -21.33
C GLN A 82 -7.73 -13.69 -20.68
N SER A 83 -8.43 -14.84 -20.68
CA SER A 83 -9.73 -15.00 -20.03
C SER A 83 -9.65 -15.79 -18.73
N PHE A 84 -10.52 -15.51 -17.78
CA PHE A 84 -10.72 -16.33 -16.60
C PHE A 84 -11.40 -17.65 -16.97
N LYS A 85 -11.07 -18.72 -16.24
CA LYS A 85 -11.84 -19.95 -16.27
C LYS A 85 -13.13 -19.78 -15.44
N ALA A 86 -14.12 -20.64 -15.72
CA ALA A 86 -15.34 -20.63 -14.95
C ALA A 86 -15.06 -20.88 -13.44
N GLY A 87 -15.57 -20.00 -12.58
CA GLY A 87 -15.42 -20.12 -11.13
C GLY A 87 -14.12 -19.58 -10.55
N GLU A 88 -13.19 -19.03 -11.35
CA GLU A 88 -11.99 -18.37 -10.82
C GLU A 88 -12.34 -17.02 -10.15
N ASN A 89 -11.64 -16.70 -9.05
CA ASN A 89 -11.69 -15.38 -8.45
C ASN A 89 -11.11 -14.34 -9.41
N GLN A 90 -11.83 -13.24 -9.57
CA GLN A 90 -11.47 -12.15 -10.49
C GLN A 90 -11.00 -10.89 -9.73
N ASP A 91 -11.05 -10.90 -8.40
CA ASP A 91 -10.64 -9.76 -7.59
C ASP A 91 -9.13 -9.80 -7.34
N PRO A 92 -8.37 -8.77 -7.76
CA PRO A 92 -6.95 -8.70 -7.48
C PRO A 92 -6.64 -8.34 -6.03
N ALA A 93 -7.65 -8.06 -5.18
CA ALA A 93 -7.42 -7.60 -3.82
C ALA A 93 -6.75 -8.66 -2.95
N ASP A 94 -7.17 -9.92 -3.08
CA ASP A 94 -6.56 -11.04 -2.34
C ASP A 94 -5.08 -11.19 -2.72
N GLU A 95 -4.77 -11.26 -4.01
CA GLU A 95 -3.39 -11.41 -4.48
C GLU A 95 -2.49 -10.21 -4.12
N MET A 96 -3.05 -9.00 -4.09
CA MET A 96 -2.33 -7.83 -3.61
C MET A 96 -2.08 -7.89 -2.10
N ALA A 97 -3.03 -8.43 -1.32
CA ALA A 97 -2.88 -8.62 0.11
C ALA A 97 -1.83 -9.69 0.41
N ASP A 98 -1.79 -10.80 -0.35
CA ASP A 98 -0.81 -11.88 -0.18
C ASP A 98 0.61 -11.40 -0.51
N VAL A 99 0.79 -10.65 -1.61
CA VAL A 99 2.07 -9.98 -1.91
C VAL A 99 2.52 -9.07 -0.77
N LEU A 100 1.60 -8.26 -0.22
CA LEU A 100 1.90 -7.37 0.90
C LEU A 100 2.24 -8.16 2.16
N TRP A 101 1.50 -9.22 2.47
CA TRP A 101 1.74 -10.09 3.63
C TRP A 101 3.15 -10.65 3.65
N VAL A 102 3.59 -11.25 2.54
CA VAL A 102 4.93 -11.84 2.46
C VAL A 102 6.02 -10.76 2.51
N LEU A 103 5.76 -9.58 1.92
CA LEU A 103 6.68 -8.45 2.03
C LEU A 103 6.82 -7.96 3.48
N LEU A 104 5.74 -7.92 4.25
CA LEU A 104 5.75 -7.59 5.68
C LEU A 104 6.54 -8.65 6.49
N CYS A 105 6.38 -9.93 6.17
CA CYS A 105 7.19 -11.01 6.77
C CYS A 105 8.69 -10.79 6.52
N LEU A 106 9.09 -10.53 5.28
CA LEU A 106 10.49 -10.26 4.93
C LEU A 106 11.03 -9.02 5.64
N ALA A 107 10.23 -7.95 5.72
CA ALA A 107 10.63 -6.73 6.41
C ALA A 107 10.88 -6.99 7.90
N ASN A 108 10.00 -7.74 8.58
CA ASN A 108 10.15 -8.10 9.98
C ASN A 108 11.40 -8.96 10.21
N GLN A 109 11.63 -9.97 9.39
CA GLN A 109 12.78 -10.87 9.50
C GLN A 109 14.12 -10.14 9.28
N THR A 110 14.15 -9.16 8.40
CA THR A 110 15.37 -8.40 8.06
C THR A 110 15.54 -7.11 8.87
N GLY A 111 14.63 -6.83 9.80
CA GLY A 111 14.65 -5.64 10.65
C GLY A 111 14.40 -4.33 9.87
N VAL A 112 13.74 -4.41 8.73
CA VAL A 112 13.41 -3.23 7.91
C VAL A 112 12.13 -2.58 8.41
N ASN A 113 12.21 -1.31 8.81
CA ASN A 113 11.02 -0.48 9.04
C ASN A 113 10.50 0.04 7.69
N LEU A 114 9.36 -0.49 7.23
CA LEU A 114 8.79 -0.14 5.93
C LEU A 114 8.26 1.30 5.88
N THR A 115 7.83 1.87 7.00
CA THR A 115 7.42 3.27 7.05
C THR A 115 8.58 4.19 6.71
N GLU A 116 9.72 3.99 7.36
CA GLU A 116 10.93 4.78 7.10
C GLU A 116 11.49 4.51 5.69
N ALA A 117 11.51 3.24 5.27
CA ALA A 117 12.00 2.86 3.95
C ALA A 117 11.17 3.52 2.84
N LEU A 118 9.84 3.54 3.00
CA LEU A 118 8.92 4.16 2.05
C LEU A 118 9.07 5.69 2.03
N GLN A 119 9.22 6.34 3.19
CA GLN A 119 9.47 7.78 3.27
C GLN A 119 10.76 8.16 2.52
N LYS A 120 11.86 7.47 2.78
CA LYS A 120 13.13 7.67 2.06
C LYS A 120 12.99 7.43 0.54
N ASN A 121 12.17 6.45 0.17
CA ASN A 121 11.89 6.17 -1.25
C ASN A 121 11.08 7.29 -1.92
N PHE A 122 10.10 7.88 -1.23
CA PHE A 122 9.36 9.05 -1.73
C PHE A 122 10.27 10.25 -1.96
N GLU A 123 11.13 10.58 -1.00
CA GLU A 123 12.11 11.67 -1.14
C GLU A 123 13.04 11.42 -2.34
N LYS A 124 13.60 10.21 -2.43
CA LYS A 124 14.45 9.80 -3.56
C LYS A 124 13.74 9.95 -4.90
N LYS A 125 12.50 9.45 -5.02
CA LYS A 125 11.73 9.53 -6.26
C LYS A 125 11.37 10.98 -6.60
N THR A 126 10.93 11.76 -5.62
CA THR A 126 10.59 13.18 -5.81
C THR A 126 11.79 13.95 -6.34
N ASN A 127 12.95 13.79 -5.72
CA ASN A 127 14.16 14.50 -6.12
C ASN A 127 14.65 14.09 -7.52
N ARG A 128 14.57 12.78 -7.86
CA ARG A 128 15.02 12.26 -9.15
C ARG A 128 14.06 12.61 -10.29
N ASP A 129 12.76 12.45 -10.06
CA ASP A 129 11.78 12.36 -11.14
C ASP A 129 10.88 13.62 -11.28
N ARG A 130 10.94 14.56 -10.32
CA ARG A 130 10.12 15.78 -10.33
C ARG A 130 10.09 16.49 -11.69
N ASN A 131 11.27 16.75 -12.26
CA ASN A 131 11.37 17.44 -13.55
C ASN A 131 11.31 16.47 -14.73
N ARG A 132 11.73 15.23 -14.57
CA ARG A 132 11.77 14.22 -15.61
C ARG A 132 10.36 13.89 -16.12
N HIS A 133 9.41 13.66 -15.23
CA HIS A 133 8.03 13.36 -15.63
C HIS A 133 7.32 14.61 -16.13
N HIS A 134 7.52 15.75 -15.48
CA HIS A 134 6.91 17.01 -15.87
C HIS A 134 7.34 17.45 -17.28
N ASN A 135 8.58 17.20 -17.66
CA ASN A 135 9.12 17.57 -18.97
C ASN A 135 8.96 16.47 -20.04
N ASN A 136 8.29 15.37 -19.73
CA ASN A 136 8.09 14.28 -20.69
C ASN A 136 6.83 14.54 -21.54
N PRO A 137 6.96 14.85 -22.85
CA PRO A 137 5.80 15.15 -23.70
C PRO A 137 4.83 13.97 -23.84
N LYS A 138 5.27 12.74 -23.65
CA LYS A 138 4.41 11.54 -23.70
C LYS A 138 3.46 11.41 -22.49
N LEU A 139 3.69 12.16 -21.43
CA LEU A 139 2.85 12.16 -20.22
C LEU A 139 1.91 13.36 -20.15
N GLN A 140 1.94 14.22 -21.17
CA GLN A 140 1.11 15.45 -21.26
C GLN A 140 -0.06 15.33 -22.25
N SER A 141 -0.25 14.14 -22.84
CA SER A 141 -1.33 13.82 -23.79
C SER A 141 -2.54 13.24 -23.09
#